data_15f712c9f7d2ac536e1167aa5188ec0e
#
_entry.id   15f712c9f7d2ac536e1167aa5188ec0e
#
_cell.length_a   1.000
_cell.length_b   1.000
_cell.length_c   1.000
_cell.angle_alpha   90.00
_cell.angle_beta   90.00
_cell.angle_gamma   90.00
#
_symmetry.space_group_name_H-M   'P 1'
#
loop_
_entity.id
_entity.type
_entity.pdbx_description
1 polymer ?
#
loop_
_entity_poly.entity_id
_entity_poly.type
_entity_poly.pdbx_seq_one_letter_code
_entity_poly.pdbx_strand_id
1 'polypeptide(L)'
;MKTRLAFIPGLLASLACAIAAAQSQTYKPFPGDPIDQRTRNMQERVENIYAAGNVDRALFIYEKELAPIGDKYAQYMVGFMYLNAQGIGRDEIEALAWYRLAAERGEAALEESRDALKRQLTPQQLAMSDVRFRELWRQYGDRALIVDLIRRDMEILRSQTGTRITGSGGTSPTVVLHRSGEQNGPAYFLDIHRSLASRLAYLNGKVEISDDAIADDLEQLRREEYEFRQELAALDKP
;
A
#
# COMPACT_ATOMS: atom_id res chain seq x y z
N MET A 1 -32.37 27.65 11.26
CA MET A 1 -31.89 27.01 12.52
C MET A 1 -30.56 26.34 12.17
N LYS A 2 -29.44 26.88 12.67
CA LYS A 2 -28.10 26.34 12.41
C LYS A 2 -27.84 25.27 13.47
N THR A 3 -28.01 24.00 13.12
CA THR A 3 -27.61 22.87 13.96
C THR A 3 -26.07 22.78 13.95
N ARG A 4 -25.44 23.26 15.03
CA ARG A 4 -24.02 23.02 15.26
C ARG A 4 -23.85 21.54 15.63
N LEU A 5 -23.34 20.72 14.69
CA LEU A 5 -22.85 19.40 15.06
C LEU A 5 -21.66 19.59 16.01
N ALA A 6 -21.82 19.12 17.21
CA ALA A 6 -20.77 19.14 18.22
C ALA A 6 -19.62 18.24 17.74
N PHE A 7 -18.47 18.83 17.60
CA PHE A 7 -17.21 18.14 17.39
C PHE A 7 -16.97 17.25 18.64
N ILE A 8 -16.97 15.94 18.48
CA ILE A 8 -16.68 14.99 19.57
C ILE A 8 -15.20 14.57 19.42
N PRO A 9 -14.25 15.26 20.09
CA PRO A 9 -12.82 14.95 19.99
C PRO A 9 -12.44 13.58 20.56
N GLY A 10 -13.32 12.98 21.36
CA GLY A 10 -13.09 11.66 21.97
C GLY A 10 -13.19 10.47 21.01
N LEU A 11 -13.84 10.64 19.85
CA LEU A 11 -14.02 9.53 18.90
C LEU A 11 -12.74 9.21 18.13
N LEU A 12 -11.89 10.22 17.87
CA LEU A 12 -10.62 10.06 17.16
C LEU A 12 -9.58 9.33 18.01
N ALA A 13 -9.49 9.65 19.29
CA ALA A 13 -8.54 8.99 20.18
C ALA A 13 -8.91 7.51 20.41
N SER A 14 -10.20 7.19 20.45
CA SER A 14 -10.68 5.81 20.62
C SER A 14 -10.48 4.97 19.35
N LEU A 15 -10.62 5.58 18.17
CA LEU A 15 -10.41 4.88 16.89
C LEU A 15 -8.93 4.60 16.62
N ALA A 16 -8.04 5.55 16.89
CA ALA A 16 -6.60 5.35 16.78
C ALA A 16 -6.10 4.24 17.73
N CYS A 17 -6.65 4.20 18.96
CA CYS A 17 -6.33 3.16 19.94
C CYS A 17 -6.93 1.79 19.54
N ALA A 18 -8.12 1.76 18.93
CA ALA A 18 -8.76 0.54 18.44
C ALA A 18 -8.02 -0.03 17.20
N ILE A 19 -7.53 0.83 16.31
CA ILE A 19 -6.72 0.43 15.16
C ILE A 19 -5.39 -0.19 15.62
N ALA A 20 -4.74 0.40 16.62
CA ALA A 20 -3.51 -0.17 17.20
C ALA A 20 -3.74 -1.51 17.92
N ALA A 21 -4.91 -1.72 18.54
CA ALA A 21 -5.26 -2.96 19.23
C ALA A 21 -5.78 -4.06 18.29
N ALA A 22 -6.39 -3.70 17.14
CA ALA A 22 -6.91 -4.64 16.15
C ALA A 22 -5.81 -5.33 15.32
N GLN A 23 -4.56 -4.86 15.40
CA GLN A 23 -3.42 -5.46 14.69
C GLN A 23 -3.08 -6.91 15.13
N SER A 24 -3.79 -7.46 16.11
CA SER A 24 -3.54 -8.82 16.61
C SER A 24 -4.49 -9.90 16.07
N GLN A 25 -5.49 -9.59 15.22
CA GLN A 25 -6.47 -10.58 14.78
C GLN A 25 -6.50 -10.77 13.26
N THR A 26 -5.99 -11.91 12.81
CA THR A 26 -6.20 -12.56 11.49
C THR A 26 -5.80 -11.78 10.23
N TYR A 27 -4.94 -10.80 10.36
CA TYR A 27 -4.41 -10.04 9.25
C TYR A 27 -3.43 -10.89 8.42
N LYS A 28 -3.73 -11.14 7.14
CA LYS A 28 -2.70 -11.65 6.21
C LYS A 28 -1.71 -10.52 5.99
N PRO A 29 -0.45 -10.67 6.42
CA PRO A 29 0.51 -9.58 6.29
C PRO A 29 0.67 -9.24 4.82
N PHE A 30 0.47 -7.96 4.50
CA PHE A 30 0.76 -7.42 3.19
C PHE A 30 2.27 -7.55 2.93
N PRO A 31 2.71 -8.22 1.86
CA PRO A 31 4.12 -8.46 1.61
C PRO A 31 4.80 -7.23 0.99
N GLY A 32 4.58 -6.07 1.59
CA GLY A 32 5.23 -4.82 1.26
C GLY A 32 6.67 -4.77 1.76
N ASP A 33 7.34 -3.67 1.46
CA ASP A 33 8.62 -3.38 2.09
C ASP A 33 8.44 -3.13 3.59
N PRO A 34 9.44 -3.46 4.40
CA PRO A 34 9.47 -3.01 5.78
C PRO A 34 9.38 -1.49 5.85
N ILE A 35 8.54 -0.99 6.75
CA ILE A 35 8.42 0.46 6.98
C ILE A 35 9.78 0.98 7.45
N ASP A 36 10.42 1.83 6.63
CA ASP A 36 11.70 2.42 6.95
C ASP A 36 11.56 3.55 7.99
N GLN A 37 12.67 3.99 8.56
CA GLN A 37 12.69 5.05 9.59
C GLN A 37 12.14 6.38 9.03
N ARG A 38 12.38 6.65 7.75
CA ARG A 38 11.88 7.87 7.10
C ARG A 38 10.35 7.88 7.04
N THR A 39 9.76 6.76 6.68
CA THR A 39 8.30 6.61 6.63
C THR A 39 7.68 6.72 8.03
N ARG A 40 8.29 6.09 9.06
CA ARG A 40 7.84 6.25 10.46
C ARG A 40 7.90 7.70 10.91
N ASN A 41 9.01 8.39 10.66
CA ASN A 41 9.13 9.81 11.00
C ASN A 41 8.09 10.67 10.27
N MET A 42 7.73 10.29 9.05
CA MET A 42 6.70 11.00 8.28
C MET A 42 5.30 10.77 8.86
N GLN A 43 4.99 9.54 9.28
CA GLN A 43 3.74 9.21 9.97
C GLN A 43 3.60 10.02 11.27
N GLU A 44 4.62 10.03 12.12
CA GLU A 44 4.63 10.84 13.35
C GLU A 44 4.50 12.35 13.07
N ARG A 45 5.19 12.82 12.05
CA ARG A 45 5.18 14.23 11.67
C ARG A 45 3.81 14.68 11.17
N VAL A 46 3.14 13.89 10.35
CA VAL A 46 1.82 14.26 9.82
C VAL A 46 0.76 14.32 10.92
N GLU A 47 0.82 13.40 11.90
CA GLU A 47 -0.06 13.45 13.08
C GLU A 47 0.11 14.76 13.86
N ASN A 48 1.34 15.18 14.08
CA ASN A 48 1.63 16.45 14.75
C ASN A 48 1.15 17.67 13.95
N ILE A 49 1.31 17.65 12.62
CA ILE A 49 0.82 18.71 11.73
C ILE A 49 -0.72 18.77 11.76
N TYR A 50 -1.38 17.61 11.73
CA TYR A 50 -2.83 17.53 11.82
C TYR A 50 -3.35 18.01 13.19
N ALA A 51 -2.74 17.57 14.29
CA ALA A 51 -3.08 17.99 15.64
C ALA A 51 -2.86 19.50 15.87
N ALA A 52 -1.88 20.10 15.19
CA ALA A 52 -1.64 21.55 15.19
C ALA A 52 -2.67 22.35 14.36
N GLY A 53 -3.63 21.68 13.71
CA GLY A 53 -4.68 22.32 12.90
C GLY A 53 -4.24 22.71 11.47
N ASN A 54 -3.05 22.33 11.04
CA ASN A 54 -2.60 22.57 9.67
C ASN A 54 -3.14 21.46 8.75
N VAL A 55 -4.45 21.45 8.56
CA VAL A 55 -5.17 20.37 7.88
C VAL A 55 -4.84 20.26 6.39
N ASP A 56 -4.61 21.39 5.68
CA ASP A 56 -4.25 21.36 4.25
C ASP A 56 -2.93 20.64 4.02
N ARG A 57 -1.94 20.91 4.87
CA ARG A 57 -0.64 20.26 4.80
C ARG A 57 -0.71 18.78 5.21
N ALA A 58 -1.50 18.47 6.22
CA ALA A 58 -1.72 17.08 6.63
C ALA A 58 -2.37 16.28 5.51
N LEU A 59 -3.43 16.82 4.88
CA LEU A 59 -4.08 16.19 3.72
C LEU A 59 -3.07 15.90 2.60
N PHE A 60 -2.25 16.88 2.25
CA PHE A 60 -1.23 16.70 1.22
C PHE A 60 -0.28 15.52 1.55
N ILE A 61 0.20 15.42 2.78
CA ILE A 61 1.12 14.35 3.18
C ILE A 61 0.40 12.99 3.18
N TYR A 62 -0.81 12.91 3.74
CA TYR A 62 -1.59 11.67 3.73
C TYR A 62 -1.87 11.20 2.31
N GLU A 63 -2.36 12.09 1.42
CA GLU A 63 -2.78 11.74 0.08
C GLU A 63 -1.61 11.48 -0.88
N LYS A 64 -0.56 12.33 -0.82
CA LYS A 64 0.52 12.31 -1.84
C LYS A 64 1.77 11.55 -1.41
N GLU A 65 1.99 11.37 -0.10
CA GLU A 65 3.23 10.76 0.38
C GLU A 65 2.99 9.41 1.06
N LEU A 66 1.92 9.25 1.86
CA LEU A 66 1.67 8.01 2.61
C LEU A 66 0.66 7.07 1.94
N ALA A 67 -0.44 7.58 1.38
CA ALA A 67 -1.42 6.74 0.70
C ALA A 67 -0.83 5.97 -0.51
N PRO A 68 0.08 6.56 -1.32
CA PRO A 68 0.71 5.86 -2.44
C PRO A 68 1.62 4.70 -2.06
N ILE A 69 2.13 4.66 -0.84
CA ILE A 69 2.93 3.53 -0.35
C ILE A 69 2.11 2.45 0.36
N GLY A 70 0.78 2.56 0.31
CA GLY A 70 -0.15 1.58 0.85
C GLY A 70 -0.41 1.70 2.34
N ASP A 71 -0.14 2.87 2.93
CA ASP A 71 -0.49 3.17 4.31
C ASP A 71 -2.02 3.27 4.45
N LYS A 72 -2.63 2.23 5.02
CA LYS A 72 -4.10 2.13 5.14
C LYS A 72 -4.68 3.17 6.08
N TYR A 73 -3.94 3.57 7.11
CA TYR A 73 -4.35 4.66 7.98
C TYR A 73 -4.34 6.00 7.24
N ALA A 74 -3.30 6.28 6.46
CA ALA A 74 -3.27 7.50 5.64
C ALA A 74 -4.43 7.53 4.63
N GLN A 75 -4.72 6.41 3.96
CA GLN A 75 -5.86 6.29 3.05
C GLN A 75 -7.18 6.55 3.79
N TYR A 76 -7.35 6.03 5.02
CA TYR A 76 -8.50 6.33 5.87
C TYR A 76 -8.57 7.81 6.22
N MET A 77 -7.46 8.43 6.62
CA MET A 77 -7.42 9.85 6.98
C MET A 77 -7.80 10.76 5.81
N VAL A 78 -7.37 10.43 4.59
CA VAL A 78 -7.83 11.16 3.38
C VAL A 78 -9.36 11.10 3.26
N GLY A 79 -9.96 9.91 3.35
CA GLY A 79 -11.41 9.76 3.32
C GLY A 79 -12.11 10.51 4.45
N PHE A 80 -11.56 10.49 5.65
CA PHE A 80 -12.06 11.23 6.79
C PHE A 80 -12.03 12.76 6.57
N MET A 81 -10.97 13.27 5.97
CA MET A 81 -10.83 14.70 5.69
C MET A 81 -11.81 15.16 4.61
N TYR A 82 -12.06 14.37 3.56
CA TYR A 82 -13.13 14.61 2.60
C TYR A 82 -14.52 14.62 3.24
N LEU A 83 -14.80 13.66 4.12
CA LEU A 83 -16.10 13.55 4.80
C LEU A 83 -16.38 14.75 5.70
N ASN A 84 -15.36 15.28 6.37
CA ASN A 84 -15.47 16.34 7.38
C ASN A 84 -15.06 17.73 6.88
N ALA A 85 -14.84 17.92 5.57
CA ALA A 85 -14.41 19.19 4.97
C ALA A 85 -13.13 19.76 5.61
N GLN A 86 -12.13 18.91 5.86
CA GLN A 86 -10.88 19.30 6.50
C GLN A 86 -9.76 19.49 5.45
N GLY A 87 -9.41 20.75 5.18
CA GLY A 87 -8.44 21.11 4.15
C GLY A 87 -8.92 20.91 2.71
N ILE A 88 -10.19 20.52 2.54
CA ILE A 88 -10.81 20.29 1.24
C ILE A 88 -12.34 20.38 1.37
N GLY A 89 -13.07 20.60 0.26
CA GLY A 89 -14.52 20.57 0.24
C GLY A 89 -15.07 19.19 0.64
N ARG A 90 -16.23 19.18 1.32
CA ARG A 90 -16.89 17.93 1.69
C ARG A 90 -17.30 17.15 0.44
N ASP A 91 -16.89 15.90 0.38
CA ASP A 91 -17.26 14.97 -0.67
C ASP A 91 -17.43 13.55 -0.10
N GLU A 92 -18.67 13.11 0.03
CA GLU A 92 -19.01 11.79 0.58
C GLU A 92 -18.71 10.65 -0.40
N ILE A 93 -18.72 10.93 -1.70
CA ILE A 93 -18.43 9.97 -2.76
C ILE A 93 -16.94 9.66 -2.74
N GLU A 94 -16.10 10.68 -2.72
CA GLU A 94 -14.66 10.58 -2.61
C GLU A 94 -14.27 9.90 -1.27
N ALA A 95 -14.89 10.35 -0.16
CA ALA A 95 -14.66 9.77 1.17
C ALA A 95 -14.94 8.26 1.20
N LEU A 96 -16.06 7.81 0.62
CA LEU A 96 -16.36 6.38 0.57
C LEU A 96 -15.36 5.61 -0.31
N ALA A 97 -14.92 6.16 -1.42
CA ALA A 97 -13.93 5.54 -2.28
C ALA A 97 -12.60 5.32 -1.54
N TRP A 98 -12.13 6.32 -0.78
CA TRP A 98 -10.95 6.21 0.06
C TRP A 98 -11.13 5.24 1.24
N TYR A 99 -12.30 5.22 1.89
CA TYR A 99 -12.58 4.26 2.96
C TYR A 99 -12.58 2.80 2.46
N ARG A 100 -13.08 2.57 1.24
CA ARG A 100 -13.02 1.24 0.61
C ARG A 100 -11.59 0.82 0.34
N LEU A 101 -10.75 1.74 -0.12
CA LEU A 101 -9.33 1.48 -0.34
C LEU A 101 -8.60 1.18 0.97
N ALA A 102 -8.87 1.95 2.02
CA ALA A 102 -8.31 1.71 3.35
C ALA A 102 -8.72 0.34 3.91
N ALA A 103 -9.98 -0.06 3.72
CA ALA A 103 -10.53 -1.31 4.21
C ALA A 103 -10.13 -2.56 3.37
N GLU A 104 -9.32 -2.40 2.33
CA GLU A 104 -8.96 -3.47 1.39
C GLU A 104 -8.33 -4.70 2.06
N ARG A 105 -7.62 -4.50 3.18
CA ARG A 105 -6.96 -5.58 3.92
C ARG A 105 -7.86 -6.29 4.92
N GLY A 106 -9.10 -5.84 5.10
CA GLY A 106 -10.07 -6.47 6.00
C GLY A 106 -9.88 -6.11 7.47
N GLU A 107 -9.32 -4.93 7.77
CA GLU A 107 -9.23 -4.43 9.14
C GLU A 107 -10.60 -3.98 9.62
N ALA A 108 -11.09 -4.59 10.71
CA ALA A 108 -12.46 -4.44 11.18
C ALA A 108 -12.90 -2.98 11.41
N ALA A 109 -12.04 -2.15 11.99
CA ALA A 109 -12.35 -0.75 12.26
C ALA A 109 -12.50 0.08 10.98
N LEU A 110 -11.68 -0.22 9.95
CA LEU A 110 -11.75 0.43 8.64
C LEU A 110 -12.98 -0.04 7.86
N GLU A 111 -13.32 -1.33 7.96
CA GLU A 111 -14.55 -1.89 7.39
C GLU A 111 -15.79 -1.28 8.01
N GLU A 112 -15.83 -1.14 9.33
CA GLU A 112 -16.94 -0.50 10.04
C GLU A 112 -17.14 0.95 9.57
N SER A 113 -16.07 1.72 9.44
CA SER A 113 -16.11 3.11 8.96
C SER A 113 -16.64 3.19 7.52
N ARG A 114 -16.14 2.33 6.63
CA ARG A 114 -16.64 2.18 5.26
C ARG A 114 -18.13 1.87 5.23
N ASP A 115 -18.56 0.89 6.00
CA ASP A 115 -19.95 0.40 5.97
C ASP A 115 -20.90 1.39 6.63
N ALA A 116 -20.45 2.13 7.64
CA ALA A 116 -21.22 3.22 8.25
C ALA A 116 -21.52 4.33 7.23
N LEU A 117 -20.53 4.77 6.46
CA LEU A 117 -20.73 5.78 5.42
C LEU A 117 -21.57 5.21 4.26
N LYS A 118 -21.29 3.97 3.81
CA LYS A 118 -22.03 3.31 2.74
C LYS A 118 -23.54 3.26 3.02
N ARG A 119 -23.98 3.06 4.26
CA ARG A 119 -25.39 3.04 4.64
C ARG A 119 -26.10 4.40 4.53
N GLN A 120 -25.35 5.49 4.47
CA GLN A 120 -25.88 6.85 4.43
C GLN A 120 -26.06 7.38 2.99
N LEU A 121 -25.40 6.76 2.02
CA LEU A 121 -25.38 7.19 0.64
C LEU A 121 -26.55 6.59 -0.17
N THR A 122 -27.03 7.38 -1.12
CA THR A 122 -28.03 6.95 -2.11
C THR A 122 -27.42 5.97 -3.12
N PRO A 123 -28.25 5.15 -3.81
CA PRO A 123 -27.76 4.26 -4.86
C PRO A 123 -26.95 4.97 -5.97
N GLN A 124 -27.32 6.19 -6.31
CA GLN A 124 -26.59 6.98 -7.30
C GLN A 124 -25.20 7.39 -6.79
N GLN A 125 -25.10 7.85 -5.55
CA GLN A 125 -23.82 8.20 -4.93
C GLN A 125 -22.92 6.95 -4.78
N LEU A 126 -23.49 5.80 -4.44
CA LEU A 126 -22.77 4.53 -4.38
C LEU A 126 -22.17 4.17 -5.74
N ALA A 127 -22.95 4.28 -6.83
CA ALA A 127 -22.45 4.02 -8.18
C ALA A 127 -21.31 4.97 -8.58
N MET A 128 -21.41 6.26 -8.21
CA MET A 128 -20.34 7.23 -8.44
C MET A 128 -19.08 6.89 -7.62
N SER A 129 -19.25 6.51 -6.37
CA SER A 129 -18.15 6.07 -5.52
C SER A 129 -17.50 4.77 -6.03
N ASP A 130 -18.27 3.87 -6.67
CA ASP A 130 -17.73 2.67 -7.31
C ASP A 130 -16.77 3.01 -8.46
N VAL A 131 -17.13 4.01 -9.27
CA VAL A 131 -16.24 4.48 -10.35
C VAL A 131 -14.97 5.06 -9.76
N ARG A 132 -15.10 5.95 -8.78
CA ARG A 132 -13.97 6.61 -8.14
C ARG A 132 -13.05 5.63 -7.38
N PHE A 133 -13.65 4.66 -6.69
CA PHE A 133 -12.89 3.60 -6.03
C PHE A 133 -12.04 2.80 -7.00
N ARG A 134 -12.55 2.43 -8.18
CA ARG A 134 -11.77 1.70 -9.19
C ARG A 134 -10.56 2.49 -9.68
N GLU A 135 -10.69 3.81 -9.85
CA GLU A 135 -9.56 4.68 -10.21
C GLU A 135 -8.49 4.68 -9.12
N LEU A 136 -8.89 4.91 -7.86
CA LEU A 136 -7.97 4.88 -6.72
C LEU A 136 -7.33 3.51 -6.54
N TRP A 137 -8.10 2.43 -6.70
CA TRP A 137 -7.62 1.07 -6.53
C TRP A 137 -6.59 0.66 -7.59
N ARG A 138 -6.78 1.10 -8.84
CA ARG A 138 -5.77 0.89 -9.90
C ARG A 138 -4.46 1.61 -9.59
N GLN A 139 -4.50 2.71 -8.88
CA GLN A 139 -3.34 3.54 -8.59
C GLN A 139 -2.68 3.20 -7.25
N TYR A 140 -3.47 2.96 -6.21
CA TYR A 140 -3.03 2.86 -4.82
C TYR A 140 -3.46 1.57 -4.11
N GLY A 141 -4.17 0.68 -4.80
CA GLY A 141 -4.59 -0.60 -4.24
C GLY A 141 -3.41 -1.54 -4.01
N ASP A 142 -3.57 -2.46 -3.08
CA ASP A 142 -2.52 -3.41 -2.70
C ASP A 142 -1.97 -4.17 -3.91
N ARG A 143 -2.84 -4.48 -4.88
CA ARG A 143 -2.42 -5.16 -6.10
C ARG A 143 -1.46 -4.31 -6.94
N ALA A 144 -1.79 -3.05 -7.20
CA ALA A 144 -0.92 -2.15 -7.96
C ALA A 144 0.44 -2.02 -7.28
N LEU A 145 0.44 -1.84 -5.96
CA LEU A 145 1.66 -1.74 -5.16
C LEU A 145 2.50 -3.01 -5.24
N ILE A 146 1.88 -4.19 -5.12
CA ILE A 146 2.60 -5.47 -5.21
C ILE A 146 3.21 -5.67 -6.60
N VAL A 147 2.49 -5.32 -7.66
CA VAL A 147 3.00 -5.38 -9.04
C VAL A 147 4.25 -4.51 -9.19
N ASP A 148 4.22 -3.27 -8.71
CA ASP A 148 5.37 -2.38 -8.80
C ASP A 148 6.55 -2.87 -7.95
N LEU A 149 6.28 -3.45 -6.77
CA LEU A 149 7.30 -4.08 -5.95
C LEU A 149 7.92 -5.30 -6.65
N ILE A 150 7.13 -6.14 -7.30
CA ILE A 150 7.61 -7.29 -8.08
C ILE A 150 8.50 -6.81 -9.23
N ARG A 151 8.05 -5.83 -10.02
CA ARG A 151 8.85 -5.28 -11.13
C ARG A 151 10.20 -4.76 -10.65
N ARG A 152 10.20 -4.04 -9.54
CA ARG A 152 11.43 -3.53 -8.91
C ARG A 152 12.35 -4.68 -8.46
N ASP A 153 11.83 -5.69 -7.80
CA ASP A 153 12.62 -6.83 -7.34
C ASP A 153 13.23 -7.59 -8.52
N MET A 154 12.45 -7.81 -9.57
CA MET A 154 12.94 -8.45 -10.82
C MET A 154 14.05 -7.61 -11.47
N GLU A 155 13.93 -6.28 -11.51
CA GLU A 155 14.96 -5.40 -12.04
C GLU A 155 16.26 -5.50 -11.23
N ILE A 156 16.16 -5.51 -9.90
CA ILE A 156 17.32 -5.70 -9.01
C ILE A 156 18.00 -7.04 -9.30
N LEU A 157 17.25 -8.12 -9.42
CA LEU A 157 17.79 -9.45 -9.70
C LEU A 157 18.42 -9.54 -11.10
N ARG A 158 17.79 -8.92 -12.12
CA ARG A 158 18.37 -8.83 -13.48
C ARG A 158 19.67 -8.03 -13.51
N SER A 159 19.76 -6.95 -12.75
CA SER A 159 20.99 -6.13 -12.67
C SER A 159 22.18 -6.91 -12.09
N GLN A 160 21.91 -7.88 -11.23
CA GLN A 160 22.95 -8.78 -10.67
C GLN A 160 23.58 -9.67 -11.75
N THR A 161 22.80 -10.17 -12.71
CA THR A 161 23.28 -11.09 -13.75
C THR A 161 24.11 -10.41 -14.83
N GLY A 162 23.99 -9.08 -14.97
CA GLY A 162 24.75 -8.30 -15.96
C GLY A 162 26.21 -8.00 -15.58
N THR A 163 26.57 -8.16 -14.32
CA THR A 163 27.94 -7.92 -13.86
C THR A 163 28.74 -9.22 -13.82
N ARG A 164 29.11 -9.73 -14.98
CA ARG A 164 30.19 -10.71 -15.10
C ARG A 164 31.51 -10.04 -14.72
N ILE A 165 31.83 -10.02 -13.44
CA ILE A 165 33.20 -9.85 -13.02
C ILE A 165 33.90 -11.19 -13.26
N THR A 166 34.28 -11.44 -14.50
CA THR A 166 35.30 -12.43 -14.85
C THR A 166 36.64 -11.81 -14.49
N GLY A 167 37.15 -12.11 -13.32
CA GLY A 167 38.47 -11.64 -12.94
C GLY A 167 38.85 -12.05 -11.52
N SER A 168 39.62 -13.16 -11.45
CA SER A 168 40.51 -13.56 -10.35
C SER A 168 40.02 -13.44 -8.91
N GLY A 169 39.77 -14.54 -8.30
CA GLY A 169 40.05 -14.99 -6.93
C GLY A 169 40.21 -14.01 -5.80
N GLY A 170 39.33 -13.00 -5.70
CA GLY A 170 39.26 -12.11 -4.55
C GLY A 170 37.85 -12.16 -3.97
N THR A 171 37.67 -12.78 -2.83
CA THR A 171 36.47 -12.72 -2.01
C THR A 171 36.33 -11.35 -1.38
N SER A 172 36.13 -10.30 -2.19
CA SER A 172 35.68 -9.02 -1.66
C SER A 172 34.20 -9.13 -1.41
N PRO A 173 33.72 -9.00 -0.16
CA PRO A 173 32.29 -8.95 0.10
C PRO A 173 31.72 -7.72 -0.62
N THR A 174 30.85 -7.94 -1.59
CA THR A 174 30.10 -6.86 -2.20
C THR A 174 29.15 -6.32 -1.14
N VAL A 175 29.47 -5.16 -0.59
CA VAL A 175 28.61 -4.48 0.36
C VAL A 175 27.57 -3.70 -0.46
N VAL A 176 26.30 -4.04 -0.28
CA VAL A 176 25.19 -3.30 -0.88
C VAL A 176 24.68 -2.30 0.15
N LEU A 177 24.82 -1.01 -0.16
CA LEU A 177 24.20 0.04 0.65
C LEU A 177 22.69 0.07 0.36
N HIS A 178 21.91 -0.40 1.30
CA HIS A 178 20.46 -0.38 1.24
C HIS A 178 19.88 0.65 2.23
N ARG A 179 18.62 1.06 2.05
CA ARG A 179 17.93 1.96 2.99
C ARG A 179 17.89 1.47 4.44
N SER A 180 18.00 0.17 4.65
CA SER A 180 18.06 -0.48 5.98
C SER A 180 19.47 -0.64 6.56
N GLY A 181 20.51 -0.18 5.87
CA GLY A 181 21.91 -0.31 6.28
C GLY A 181 22.76 -1.15 5.34
N GLU A 182 24.01 -1.40 5.73
CA GLU A 182 24.94 -2.25 4.98
C GLU A 182 24.52 -3.72 5.09
N GLN A 183 24.31 -4.38 3.96
CA GLN A 183 24.04 -5.83 3.91
C GLN A 183 25.11 -6.54 3.06
N ASN A 184 25.41 -7.77 3.45
CA ASN A 184 26.20 -8.68 2.62
C ASN A 184 25.42 -8.93 1.32
N GLY A 185 26.06 -8.75 0.15
CA GLY A 185 25.43 -8.89 -1.15
C GLY A 185 24.62 -10.17 -1.33
N PRO A 186 25.16 -11.37 -1.03
CA PRO A 186 24.41 -12.62 -1.08
C PRO A 186 23.15 -12.64 -0.20
N ALA A 187 23.22 -12.12 1.02
CA ALA A 187 22.07 -12.05 1.92
C ALA A 187 20.99 -11.09 1.38
N TYR A 188 21.40 -9.95 0.87
CA TYR A 188 20.49 -8.98 0.24
C TYR A 188 19.71 -9.61 -0.92
N PHE A 189 20.37 -10.29 -1.84
CA PHE A 189 19.69 -10.92 -2.96
C PHE A 189 18.79 -12.08 -2.54
N LEU A 190 19.17 -12.83 -1.51
CA LEU A 190 18.31 -13.87 -0.93
C LEU A 190 17.03 -13.27 -0.33
N ASP A 191 17.12 -12.10 0.32
CA ASP A 191 15.95 -11.41 0.85
C ASP A 191 15.05 -10.85 -0.27
N ILE A 192 15.63 -10.38 -1.37
CA ILE A 192 14.85 -10.00 -2.57
C ILE A 192 14.10 -11.21 -3.15
N HIS A 193 14.76 -12.37 -3.28
CA HIS A 193 14.09 -13.59 -3.75
C HIS A 193 12.94 -14.03 -2.83
N ARG A 194 13.12 -13.95 -1.51
CA ARG A 194 12.04 -14.26 -0.55
C ARG A 194 10.88 -13.29 -0.65
N SER A 195 11.18 -12.00 -0.78
CA SER A 195 10.16 -10.97 -0.97
C SER A 195 9.37 -11.19 -2.26
N LEU A 196 10.05 -11.45 -3.36
CA LEU A 196 9.44 -11.75 -4.65
C LEU A 196 8.51 -12.97 -4.56
N ALA A 197 8.97 -14.08 -3.97
CA ALA A 197 8.15 -15.29 -3.78
C ALA A 197 6.89 -15.00 -2.93
N SER A 198 7.03 -14.23 -1.86
CA SER A 198 5.91 -13.84 -0.99
C SER A 198 4.89 -12.96 -1.72
N ARG A 199 5.35 -12.00 -2.54
CA ARG A 199 4.53 -11.10 -3.35
C ARG A 199 3.75 -11.84 -4.42
N LEU A 200 4.41 -12.76 -5.13
CA LEU A 200 3.75 -13.62 -6.12
C LEU A 200 2.70 -14.54 -5.48
N ALA A 201 2.98 -15.11 -4.31
CA ALA A 201 2.02 -15.91 -3.56
C ALA A 201 0.80 -15.09 -3.10
N TYR A 202 1.02 -13.83 -2.72
CA TYR A 202 -0.05 -12.91 -2.35
C TYR A 202 -0.98 -12.61 -3.53
N LEU A 203 -0.44 -12.31 -4.71
CA LEU A 203 -1.24 -12.10 -5.93
C LEU A 203 -2.06 -13.31 -6.30
N ASN A 204 -1.48 -14.51 -6.26
CA ASN A 204 -2.16 -15.75 -6.61
C ASN A 204 -3.31 -16.12 -5.67
N GLY A 205 -3.25 -15.68 -4.40
CA GLY A 205 -4.27 -15.97 -3.40
C GLY A 205 -5.46 -15.00 -3.36
N LYS A 206 -5.35 -13.83 -4.01
CA LYS A 206 -6.39 -12.78 -3.95
C LYS A 206 -7.22 -12.60 -5.23
N VAL A 207 -7.04 -13.45 -6.23
CA VAL A 207 -7.65 -13.27 -7.54
C VAL A 207 -9.06 -13.88 -7.58
N GLU A 208 -10.03 -13.25 -6.93
CA GLU A 208 -11.43 -13.24 -7.37
C GLU A 208 -11.64 -11.92 -8.11
N ILE A 209 -11.54 -11.95 -9.43
CA ILE A 209 -11.58 -10.74 -10.26
C ILE A 209 -12.86 -10.76 -11.08
N SER A 210 -13.61 -9.67 -10.95
CA SER A 210 -14.80 -9.37 -11.77
C SER A 210 -14.58 -8.24 -12.79
N ASP A 211 -13.33 -7.88 -13.11
CA ASP A 211 -13.04 -6.75 -14.00
C ASP A 211 -12.05 -7.19 -15.10
N ASP A 212 -12.52 -7.17 -16.38
CA ASP A 212 -11.77 -7.68 -17.54
C ASP A 212 -10.40 -6.99 -17.74
N ALA A 213 -10.31 -5.68 -17.47
CA ALA A 213 -9.05 -4.94 -17.59
C ALA A 213 -7.97 -5.41 -16.59
N ILE A 214 -8.41 -5.96 -15.46
CA ILE A 214 -7.54 -6.51 -14.41
C ILE A 214 -7.09 -7.93 -14.80
N ALA A 215 -7.92 -8.67 -15.53
CA ALA A 215 -7.57 -10.01 -16.01
C ALA A 215 -6.40 -9.94 -17.01
N ASP A 216 -6.40 -8.98 -17.91
CA ASP A 216 -5.32 -8.79 -18.91
C ASP A 216 -3.99 -8.46 -18.25
N ASP A 217 -3.97 -7.56 -17.25
CA ASP A 217 -2.76 -7.24 -16.51
C ASP A 217 -2.19 -8.43 -15.72
N LEU A 218 -3.08 -9.30 -15.19
CA LEU A 218 -2.66 -10.52 -14.50
C LEU A 218 -2.09 -11.55 -15.47
N GLU A 219 -2.67 -11.70 -16.63
CA GLU A 219 -2.15 -12.61 -17.63
C GLU A 219 -0.79 -12.16 -18.15
N GLN A 220 -0.59 -10.86 -18.30
CA GLN A 220 0.71 -10.30 -18.62
C GLN A 220 1.73 -10.57 -17.51
N LEU A 221 1.37 -10.34 -16.23
CA LEU A 221 2.25 -10.62 -15.10
C LEU A 221 2.59 -12.11 -14.96
N ARG A 222 1.62 -13.00 -15.20
CA ARG A 222 1.89 -14.45 -15.22
C ARG A 222 2.86 -14.84 -16.33
N ARG A 223 2.78 -14.20 -17.49
CA ARG A 223 3.74 -14.41 -18.59
C ARG A 223 5.12 -13.91 -18.19
N GLU A 224 5.22 -12.70 -17.65
CA GLU A 224 6.49 -12.13 -17.17
C GLU A 224 7.10 -12.99 -16.04
N GLU A 225 6.30 -13.50 -15.10
CA GLU A 225 6.74 -14.43 -14.06
C GLU A 225 7.27 -15.75 -14.65
N TYR A 226 6.55 -16.32 -15.61
CA TYR A 226 6.94 -17.57 -16.25
C TYR A 226 8.27 -17.42 -17.02
N GLU A 227 8.42 -16.35 -17.79
CA GLU A 227 9.65 -16.02 -18.50
C GLU A 227 10.82 -15.83 -17.54
N PHE A 228 10.61 -15.10 -16.47
CA PHE A 228 11.63 -14.88 -15.44
C PHE A 228 12.05 -16.17 -14.74
N ARG A 229 11.10 -17.08 -14.43
CA ARG A 229 11.43 -18.41 -13.89
C ARG A 229 12.24 -19.25 -14.86
N GLN A 230 11.97 -19.16 -16.17
CA GLN A 230 12.75 -19.84 -17.19
C GLN A 230 14.17 -19.26 -17.29
N GLU A 231 14.31 -17.93 -17.21
CA GLU A 231 15.61 -17.27 -17.18
C GLU A 231 16.43 -17.71 -15.95
N LEU A 232 15.85 -17.73 -14.75
CA LEU A 232 16.52 -18.21 -13.54
C LEU A 232 16.94 -19.69 -13.65
N ALA A 233 16.07 -20.55 -14.16
CA ALA A 233 16.37 -21.96 -14.36
C ALA A 233 17.46 -22.20 -15.44
N ALA A 234 17.62 -21.27 -16.38
CA ALA A 234 18.69 -21.31 -17.36
C ALA A 234 20.06 -20.91 -16.78
N LEU A 235 20.06 -20.06 -15.74
CA LEU A 235 21.28 -19.62 -15.05
C LEU A 235 21.81 -20.66 -14.02
N ASP A 236 20.92 -21.51 -13.49
CA ASP A 236 21.26 -22.58 -12.54
C ASP A 236 21.78 -23.88 -13.23
N LYS A 237 21.89 -23.90 -14.55
CA LYS A 237 22.50 -25.03 -15.25
C LYS A 237 24.03 -24.93 -15.20
N PRO A 238 24.71 -25.99 -14.72
CA PRO A 238 26.15 -26.01 -14.57
C PRO A 238 26.89 -25.89 -15.93
#